data_c3cbefa11fad05b6b40c9be381067324
#
_entry.id   c3cbefa11fad05b6b40c9be381067324
#
_cell.length_a   1.000
_cell.length_b   1.000
_cell.length_c   1.000
_cell.angle_alpha   90.00
_cell.angle_beta   90.00
_cell.angle_gamma   90.00
#
_symmetry.space_group_name_H-M   'P 1'
#
loop_
_entity.id
_entity.type
_entity.pdbx_description
1 polymer ?
#
loop_
_entity_poly.entity_id
_entity_poly.type
_entity_poly.pdbx_seq_one_letter_code
_entity_poly.pdbx_strand_id
1 'polypeptide(L)'
;MKRIFWIVLDSAGIGEAPDADKFGDVGSNTWKSCYDSGELHIPNMEKIGIYQIDGMEYAKSTENPTGSFAKMQELSCGKDTTTGHWEMAGIVTPDPLPKFPDGFPKVFIEEFSKRTGRKILCNLPYSGTQVIYDYGREQEETGALIVYTSADSVCQIAAHEEIIPVEQLYEYCKIAREMLTG
;
A
#
# COMPACT_ATOMS: atom_id res chain seq x y z
N MET A 1 -31.09 10.52 6.95
CA MET A 1 -29.99 10.38 5.96
C MET A 1 -29.50 8.94 6.03
N LYS A 2 -29.43 8.21 4.91
CA LYS A 2 -28.82 6.86 4.87
C LYS A 2 -27.30 7.03 4.85
N ARG A 3 -26.57 6.21 5.62
CA ARG A 3 -25.10 6.23 5.67
C ARG A 3 -24.57 4.85 5.27
N ILE A 4 -23.46 4.83 4.54
CA ILE A 4 -22.70 3.64 4.21
C ILE A 4 -21.32 3.81 4.86
N PHE A 5 -20.85 2.78 5.57
CA PHE A 5 -19.50 2.70 6.11
C PHE A 5 -18.77 1.64 5.30
N TRP A 6 -17.72 2.05 4.61
CA TRP A 6 -16.84 1.14 3.88
C TRP A 6 -15.53 0.99 4.67
N ILE A 7 -15.29 -0.21 5.17
CA ILE A 7 -14.11 -0.51 5.99
C ILE A 7 -13.23 -1.46 5.21
N VAL A 8 -12.01 -1.03 4.89
CA VAL A 8 -10.98 -1.86 4.27
C VAL A 8 -10.04 -2.35 5.36
N LEU A 9 -9.90 -3.66 5.47
CA LEU A 9 -8.90 -4.28 6.34
C LEU A 9 -7.62 -4.47 5.52
N ASP A 10 -6.63 -3.67 5.83
CA ASP A 10 -5.34 -3.73 5.15
C ASP A 10 -4.66 -5.09 5.34
N SER A 11 -4.06 -5.60 4.29
CA SER A 11 -3.33 -6.87 4.24
C SER A 11 -4.15 -8.12 4.64
N ALA A 12 -5.47 -8.05 4.63
CA ALA A 12 -6.36 -9.14 5.06
C ALA A 12 -6.81 -10.02 3.88
N GLY A 13 -5.90 -10.85 3.37
CA GLY A 13 -6.19 -11.77 2.26
C GLY A 13 -6.80 -13.10 2.69
N ILE A 14 -7.83 -13.58 1.94
CA ILE A 14 -8.45 -14.91 2.08
C ILE A 14 -7.89 -15.81 0.98
N GLY A 15 -6.82 -16.53 1.27
CA GLY A 15 -6.10 -17.33 0.30
C GLY A 15 -5.29 -16.50 -0.70
N GLU A 16 -4.64 -17.19 -1.61
CA GLU A 16 -3.86 -16.60 -2.69
C GLU A 16 -4.73 -16.12 -3.86
N ALA A 17 -4.24 -15.13 -4.60
CA ALA A 17 -4.85 -14.72 -5.86
C ALA A 17 -4.57 -15.77 -6.96
N PRO A 18 -5.39 -15.86 -8.03
CA PRO A 18 -5.19 -16.82 -9.13
C PRO A 18 -3.85 -16.71 -9.85
N ASP A 19 -3.19 -15.56 -9.77
CA ASP A 19 -1.90 -15.26 -10.39
C ASP A 19 -0.77 -15.06 -9.36
N ALA A 20 -0.93 -15.60 -8.15
CA ALA A 20 0.03 -15.52 -7.06
C ALA A 20 1.43 -16.03 -7.43
N ASP A 21 1.50 -16.99 -8.37
CA ASP A 21 2.76 -17.52 -8.89
C ASP A 21 3.63 -16.46 -9.56
N LYS A 22 3.02 -15.48 -10.23
CA LYS A 22 3.74 -14.37 -10.86
C LYS A 22 4.39 -13.41 -9.87
N PHE A 23 3.91 -13.42 -8.62
CA PHE A 23 4.35 -12.49 -7.57
C PHE A 23 5.08 -13.17 -6.41
N GLY A 24 5.27 -14.51 -6.50
CA GLY A 24 5.91 -15.29 -5.43
C GLY A 24 5.05 -15.46 -4.17
N ASP A 25 3.73 -15.33 -4.29
CA ASP A 25 2.77 -15.33 -3.19
C ASP A 25 1.98 -16.65 -3.07
N VAL A 26 2.42 -17.69 -3.75
CA VAL A 26 1.79 -19.03 -3.67
C VAL A 26 1.73 -19.50 -2.22
N GLY A 27 0.55 -19.93 -1.79
CA GLY A 27 0.29 -20.39 -0.42
C GLY A 27 -0.01 -19.27 0.58
N SER A 28 -0.07 -18.00 0.15
CA SER A 28 -0.40 -16.89 1.05
C SER A 28 -1.85 -16.96 1.53
N ASN A 29 -2.07 -16.82 2.84
CA ASN A 29 -3.40 -16.74 3.45
C ASN A 29 -3.31 -16.08 4.83
N THR A 30 -3.50 -14.76 4.87
CA THR A 30 -3.40 -13.97 6.11
C THR A 30 -4.44 -14.41 7.14
N TRP A 31 -5.69 -14.59 6.71
CA TRP A 31 -6.76 -15.00 7.61
C TRP A 31 -6.52 -16.37 8.24
N LYS A 32 -6.01 -17.33 7.45
CA LYS A 32 -5.66 -18.64 7.98
C LYS A 32 -4.52 -18.55 9.00
N SER A 33 -3.49 -17.76 8.72
CA SER A 33 -2.37 -17.54 9.66
C SER A 33 -2.85 -16.92 10.97
N CYS A 34 -3.76 -15.94 10.91
CA CYS A 34 -4.37 -15.36 12.11
C CYS A 34 -5.23 -16.38 12.88
N TYR A 35 -6.00 -17.20 12.18
CA TYR A 35 -6.82 -18.24 12.79
C TYR A 35 -5.95 -19.31 13.48
N ASP A 36 -4.91 -19.78 12.81
CA ASP A 36 -3.99 -20.81 13.31
C ASP A 36 -3.18 -20.33 14.54
N SER A 37 -3.03 -19.02 14.74
CA SER A 37 -2.39 -18.47 15.94
C SER A 37 -3.18 -18.74 17.23
N GLY A 38 -4.48 -19.00 17.13
CA GLY A 38 -5.39 -19.15 18.27
C GLY A 38 -5.77 -17.83 18.98
N GLU A 39 -5.22 -16.70 18.53
CA GLU A 39 -5.44 -15.38 19.14
C GLU A 39 -6.54 -14.55 18.43
N LEU A 40 -7.05 -15.04 17.29
CA LEU A 40 -8.07 -14.33 16.52
C LEU A 40 -9.42 -14.33 17.23
N HIS A 41 -9.92 -13.15 17.59
CA HIS A 41 -11.21 -12.96 18.24
C HIS A 41 -12.07 -11.95 17.50
N ILE A 42 -12.99 -12.43 16.64
CA ILE A 42 -13.79 -11.61 15.72
C ILE A 42 -15.30 -11.94 15.76
N PRO A 43 -15.95 -12.01 16.93
CA PRO A 43 -17.30 -12.55 17.08
C PRO A 43 -18.37 -11.81 16.27
N ASN A 44 -18.18 -10.54 15.97
CA ASN A 44 -19.10 -9.77 15.14
C ASN A 44 -18.96 -10.11 13.64
N MET A 45 -17.74 -10.34 13.17
CA MET A 45 -17.51 -10.76 11.77
C MET A 45 -17.99 -12.20 11.55
N GLU A 46 -17.84 -13.06 12.56
CA GLU A 46 -18.42 -14.43 12.53
C GLU A 46 -19.95 -14.38 12.37
N LYS A 47 -20.63 -13.52 13.14
CA LYS A 47 -22.09 -13.33 13.00
C LYS A 47 -22.50 -12.79 11.65
N ILE A 48 -21.71 -11.95 11.02
CA ILE A 48 -21.95 -11.44 9.68
C ILE A 48 -21.80 -12.55 8.63
N GLY A 49 -20.91 -13.53 8.86
CA GLY A 49 -20.72 -14.70 8.01
C GLY A 49 -19.35 -14.79 7.35
N ILE A 50 -18.28 -14.22 7.97
CA ILE A 50 -16.94 -14.24 7.37
C ILE A 50 -16.45 -15.68 7.07
N TYR A 51 -16.71 -16.63 7.95
CA TYR A 51 -16.29 -18.03 7.77
C TYR A 51 -17.13 -18.82 6.75
N GLN A 52 -18.06 -18.18 6.06
CA GLN A 52 -18.80 -18.73 4.94
C GLN A 52 -18.27 -18.28 3.58
N ILE A 53 -17.24 -17.43 3.58
CA ILE A 53 -16.53 -17.02 2.37
C ILE A 53 -15.69 -18.20 1.89
N ASP A 54 -15.73 -18.51 0.60
CA ASP A 54 -14.90 -19.55 -0.02
C ASP A 54 -13.42 -19.35 0.32
N GLY A 55 -12.76 -20.38 0.83
CA GLY A 55 -11.38 -20.35 1.30
C GLY A 55 -11.24 -20.19 2.82
N MET A 56 -12.36 -20.12 3.58
CA MET A 56 -12.37 -20.04 5.03
C MET A 56 -12.94 -21.31 5.71
N GLU A 57 -12.96 -22.44 5.01
CA GLU A 57 -13.54 -23.71 5.48
C GLU A 57 -12.80 -24.35 6.66
N TYR A 58 -11.63 -23.82 7.01
CA TYR A 58 -10.87 -24.21 8.20
C TYR A 58 -11.53 -23.76 9.53
N ALA A 59 -12.48 -22.83 9.47
CA ALA A 59 -13.18 -22.32 10.63
C ALA A 59 -14.66 -22.75 10.64
N LYS A 60 -15.24 -22.82 11.83
CA LYS A 60 -16.65 -23.18 11.98
C LYS A 60 -17.54 -22.02 11.53
N SER A 61 -18.31 -22.22 10.47
CA SER A 61 -19.28 -21.23 9.99
C SER A 61 -20.48 -21.07 10.93
N THR A 62 -21.13 -19.90 10.89
CA THR A 62 -22.39 -19.66 11.61
C THR A 62 -23.59 -20.19 10.81
N GLU A 63 -24.58 -20.77 11.46
CA GLU A 63 -25.75 -21.35 10.79
C GLU A 63 -26.67 -20.27 10.17
N ASN A 64 -26.73 -19.10 10.80
CA ASN A 64 -27.63 -18.01 10.39
C ASN A 64 -26.85 -16.68 10.31
N PRO A 65 -26.12 -16.42 9.22
CA PRO A 65 -25.39 -15.17 9.07
C PRO A 65 -26.35 -13.97 8.99
N THR A 66 -25.96 -12.88 9.64
CA THR A 66 -26.76 -11.64 9.67
C THR A 66 -26.41 -10.68 8.53
N GLY A 67 -25.38 -10.99 7.74
CA GLY A 67 -24.91 -10.20 6.61
C GLY A 67 -24.87 -11.00 5.31
N SER A 68 -24.48 -10.32 4.24
CA SER A 68 -24.12 -10.93 2.97
C SER A 68 -22.59 -10.97 2.86
N PHE A 69 -22.08 -12.02 2.25
CA PHE A 69 -20.66 -12.24 2.07
C PHE A 69 -20.38 -12.73 0.64
N ALA A 70 -19.20 -12.42 0.14
CA ALA A 70 -18.72 -12.90 -1.15
C ALA A 70 -17.19 -12.84 -1.18
N LYS A 71 -16.58 -13.68 -2.02
CA LYS A 71 -15.19 -13.56 -2.43
C LYS A 71 -15.16 -12.85 -3.77
N MET A 72 -14.34 -11.83 -3.90
CA MET A 72 -14.12 -11.10 -5.14
C MET A 72 -12.70 -11.31 -5.62
N GLN A 73 -12.51 -11.25 -6.93
CA GLN A 73 -11.22 -11.31 -7.58
C GLN A 73 -10.94 -9.96 -8.23
N GLU A 74 -9.72 -9.48 -8.08
CA GLU A 74 -9.23 -8.30 -8.77
C GLU A 74 -9.13 -8.53 -10.28
N LEU A 75 -9.52 -7.54 -11.07
CA LEU A 75 -9.41 -7.51 -12.53
C LEU A 75 -8.20 -6.73 -13.00
N SER A 76 -7.74 -5.78 -12.19
CA SER A 76 -6.56 -4.95 -12.48
C SER A 76 -5.29 -5.79 -12.50
N CYS A 77 -4.32 -5.36 -13.29
CA CYS A 77 -3.02 -6.00 -13.38
C CYS A 77 -2.05 -5.42 -12.35
N GLY A 78 -1.25 -6.31 -11.76
CA GLY A 78 -0.18 -5.93 -10.84
C GLY A 78 -0.55 -6.02 -9.37
N LYS A 79 0.45 -6.32 -8.54
CA LYS A 79 0.35 -6.36 -7.08
C LYS A 79 0.72 -4.97 -6.55
N ASP A 80 -0.30 -4.17 -6.25
CA ASP A 80 -0.13 -2.76 -5.91
C ASP A 80 -1.32 -2.22 -5.11
N THR A 81 -1.05 -1.59 -3.97
CA THR A 81 -2.06 -1.02 -3.09
C THR A 81 -2.89 0.05 -3.80
N THR A 82 -2.27 0.92 -4.61
CA THR A 82 -2.95 1.99 -5.33
C THR A 82 -3.94 1.42 -6.33
N THR A 83 -3.52 0.45 -7.12
CA THR A 83 -4.35 -0.24 -8.12
C THR A 83 -5.57 -0.91 -7.48
N GLY A 84 -5.36 -1.66 -6.38
CA GLY A 84 -6.44 -2.33 -5.67
C GLY A 84 -7.47 -1.35 -5.09
N HIS A 85 -7.02 -0.22 -4.50
CA HIS A 85 -7.93 0.81 -4.01
C HIS A 85 -8.71 1.51 -5.13
N TRP A 86 -8.09 1.73 -6.28
CA TRP A 86 -8.77 2.29 -7.45
C TRP A 86 -9.83 1.34 -7.98
N GLU A 87 -9.55 0.04 -8.02
CA GLU A 87 -10.54 -0.93 -8.46
C GLU A 87 -11.74 -1.03 -7.52
N MET A 88 -11.53 -0.96 -6.20
CA MET A 88 -12.63 -0.83 -5.23
C MET A 88 -13.50 0.41 -5.47
N ALA A 89 -12.93 1.47 -6.04
CA ALA A 89 -13.65 2.68 -6.46
C ALA A 89 -14.24 2.59 -7.89
N GLY A 90 -14.05 1.46 -8.58
CA GLY A 90 -14.58 1.20 -9.91
C GLY A 90 -13.64 1.51 -11.08
N ILE A 91 -12.34 1.71 -10.82
CA ILE A 91 -11.33 2.00 -11.84
C ILE A 91 -10.47 0.74 -12.04
N VAL A 92 -10.62 0.06 -13.17
CA VAL A 92 -9.79 -1.08 -13.54
C VAL A 92 -8.52 -0.58 -14.24
N THR A 93 -7.36 -1.04 -13.78
CA THR A 93 -6.04 -0.69 -14.32
C THR A 93 -5.50 -1.88 -15.13
N PRO A 94 -5.59 -1.86 -16.47
CA PRO A 94 -5.23 -3.01 -17.31
C PRO A 94 -3.72 -3.26 -17.38
N ASP A 95 -2.91 -2.21 -17.23
CA ASP A 95 -1.46 -2.29 -17.23
C ASP A 95 -0.91 -1.99 -15.84
N PRO A 96 0.06 -2.78 -15.33
CA PRO A 96 0.62 -2.55 -14.01
C PRO A 96 1.37 -1.21 -13.95
N LEU A 97 1.24 -0.51 -12.85
CA LEU A 97 1.99 0.72 -12.62
C LEU A 97 3.51 0.44 -12.51
N PRO A 98 4.37 1.36 -12.98
CA PRO A 98 5.81 1.19 -12.92
C PRO A 98 6.31 1.05 -11.48
N LYS A 99 7.24 0.12 -11.27
CA LYS A 99 7.95 -0.06 -10.00
C LYS A 99 9.42 0.23 -10.16
N PHE A 100 10.06 0.71 -9.11
CA PHE A 100 11.47 1.10 -9.12
C PHE A 100 12.24 0.34 -8.03
N PRO A 101 12.53 -0.96 -8.24
CA PRO A 101 13.17 -1.82 -7.23
C PRO A 101 14.59 -1.38 -6.87
N ASP A 102 15.25 -0.62 -7.74
CA ASP A 102 16.60 -0.09 -7.52
C ASP A 102 16.62 1.43 -7.24
N GLY A 103 15.45 1.99 -6.92
CA GLY A 103 15.26 3.44 -6.81
C GLY A 103 14.92 4.11 -8.14
N PHE A 104 14.56 5.38 -8.09
CA PHE A 104 14.23 6.17 -9.28
C PHE A 104 15.46 6.40 -10.16
N PRO A 105 15.29 6.55 -11.49
CA PRO A 105 16.38 6.87 -12.40
C PRO A 105 17.14 8.12 -11.98
N LYS A 106 18.46 8.11 -12.17
CA LYS A 106 19.34 9.24 -11.80
C LYS A 106 18.89 10.56 -12.41
N VAL A 107 18.44 10.54 -13.65
CA VAL A 107 17.92 11.73 -14.35
C VAL A 107 16.71 12.34 -13.63
N PHE A 108 15.80 11.50 -13.11
CA PHE A 108 14.67 11.97 -12.29
C PHE A 108 15.17 12.65 -11.02
N ILE A 109 16.07 12.00 -10.29
CA ILE A 109 16.59 12.51 -8.99
C ILE A 109 17.34 13.85 -9.19
N GLU A 110 18.17 13.95 -10.21
CA GLU A 110 18.92 15.18 -10.51
C GLU A 110 17.99 16.34 -10.88
N GLU A 111 17.00 16.10 -11.74
CA GLU A 111 16.05 17.15 -12.13
C GLU A 111 15.10 17.49 -10.99
N PHE A 112 14.67 16.52 -10.18
CA PHE A 112 13.84 16.77 -9.01
C PHE A 112 14.59 17.60 -7.96
N SER A 113 15.86 17.27 -7.69
CA SER A 113 16.74 18.05 -6.81
C SER A 113 16.89 19.50 -7.31
N LYS A 114 17.09 19.68 -8.61
CA LYS A 114 17.22 21.00 -9.23
C LYS A 114 15.93 21.82 -9.13
N ARG A 115 14.77 21.21 -9.43
CA ARG A 115 13.47 21.89 -9.41
C ARG A 115 13.02 22.24 -8.00
N THR A 116 13.34 21.41 -7.01
CA THR A 116 13.01 21.65 -5.59
C THR A 116 14.03 22.54 -4.89
N GLY A 117 15.24 22.64 -5.44
CA GLY A 117 16.38 23.31 -4.79
C GLY A 117 16.87 22.54 -3.54
N ARG A 118 16.53 21.26 -3.38
CA ARG A 118 16.85 20.44 -2.22
C ARG A 118 17.73 19.25 -2.61
N LYS A 119 18.69 18.91 -1.72
CA LYS A 119 19.40 17.63 -1.81
C LYS A 119 18.42 16.48 -1.62
N ILE A 120 18.60 15.39 -2.34
CA ILE A 120 17.80 14.16 -2.18
C ILE A 120 18.64 13.14 -1.42
N LEU A 121 18.03 12.56 -0.38
CA LEU A 121 18.58 11.47 0.41
C LEU A 121 17.88 10.17 0.06
N CYS A 122 18.57 9.05 0.28
CA CYS A 122 18.11 7.67 0.08
C CYS A 122 18.01 7.27 -1.40
N ASN A 123 16.84 7.41 -2.02
CA ASN A 123 16.51 6.90 -3.36
C ASN A 123 16.68 5.38 -3.48
N LEU A 124 16.21 4.64 -2.51
CA LEU A 124 16.26 3.18 -2.43
C LEU A 124 14.89 2.62 -2.00
N PRO A 125 14.63 1.32 -2.21
CA PRO A 125 13.50 0.67 -1.56
C PRO A 125 13.72 0.61 -0.04
N TYR A 126 12.76 1.14 0.72
CA TYR A 126 12.90 1.25 2.17
C TYR A 126 11.56 1.08 2.89
N SER A 127 11.61 0.62 4.14
CA SER A 127 10.51 0.75 5.09
C SER A 127 10.36 2.20 5.54
N GLY A 128 9.14 2.74 5.58
CA GLY A 128 8.88 4.13 5.98
C GLY A 128 9.38 4.49 7.39
N THR A 129 9.32 3.55 8.34
CA THR A 129 9.85 3.76 9.69
C THR A 129 11.38 3.72 9.72
N GLN A 130 11.97 2.76 9.01
CA GLN A 130 13.43 2.59 8.99
C GLN A 130 14.12 3.75 8.26
N VAL A 131 13.54 4.23 7.14
CA VAL A 131 14.13 5.35 6.39
C VAL A 131 14.19 6.64 7.22
N ILE A 132 13.16 6.88 8.05
CA ILE A 132 13.17 8.03 8.98
C ILE A 132 14.23 7.85 10.05
N TYR A 133 14.39 6.64 10.60
CA TYR A 133 15.42 6.36 11.59
C TYR A 133 16.83 6.58 11.03
N ASP A 134 17.10 6.14 9.80
CA ASP A 134 18.44 6.18 9.20
C ASP A 134 18.81 7.56 8.61
N TYR A 135 17.83 8.28 8.04
CA TYR A 135 18.08 9.53 7.30
C TYR A 135 17.47 10.78 7.95
N GLY A 136 16.59 10.62 8.96
CA GLY A 136 15.86 11.74 9.56
C GLY A 136 16.78 12.82 10.13
N ARG A 137 17.82 12.42 10.84
CA ARG A 137 18.80 13.37 11.40
C ARG A 137 19.51 14.17 10.31
N GLU A 138 19.99 13.53 9.25
CA GLU A 138 20.62 14.24 8.12
C GLU A 138 19.63 15.17 7.43
N GLN A 139 18.37 14.75 7.33
CA GLN A 139 17.29 15.57 6.78
C GLN A 139 17.10 16.86 7.60
N GLU A 140 17.02 16.76 8.92
CA GLU A 140 16.87 17.91 9.81
C GLU A 140 18.08 18.87 9.74
N GLU A 141 19.30 18.33 9.72
CA GLU A 141 20.53 19.10 9.67
C GLU A 141 20.75 19.84 8.33
N THR A 142 20.28 19.24 7.22
CA THR A 142 20.57 19.74 5.85
C THR A 142 19.36 20.36 5.14
N GLY A 143 18.14 20.12 5.61
CA GLY A 143 16.91 20.50 4.91
C GLY A 143 16.70 19.73 3.60
N ALA A 144 17.32 18.56 3.45
CA ALA A 144 17.15 17.69 2.30
C ALA A 144 15.76 17.06 2.24
N LEU A 145 15.41 16.39 1.14
CA LEU A 145 14.22 15.55 1.01
C LEU A 145 14.64 14.09 1.06
N ILE A 146 13.96 13.27 1.88
CA ILE A 146 14.11 11.82 1.84
C ILE A 146 13.17 11.29 0.78
N VAL A 147 13.71 10.73 -0.32
CA VAL A 147 12.93 10.10 -1.38
C VAL A 147 13.19 8.60 -1.36
N TYR A 148 12.14 7.81 -1.37
CA TYR A 148 12.28 6.36 -1.32
C TYR A 148 11.13 5.66 -2.06
N THR A 149 11.34 4.40 -2.39
CA THR A 149 10.34 3.51 -2.98
C THR A 149 9.97 2.42 -1.97
N SER A 150 8.89 1.70 -2.25
CA SER A 150 8.49 0.50 -1.54
C SER A 150 8.16 -0.61 -2.54
N ALA A 151 7.53 -1.67 -2.06
CA ALA A 151 7.00 -2.71 -2.95
C ALA A 151 5.84 -2.20 -3.83
N ASP A 152 5.20 -1.11 -3.41
CA ASP A 152 4.13 -0.45 -4.16
C ASP A 152 4.69 0.52 -5.22
N SER A 153 3.85 0.90 -6.18
CA SER A 153 4.18 1.85 -7.26
C SER A 153 4.05 3.31 -6.84
N VAL A 154 4.57 3.68 -5.67
CA VAL A 154 4.46 5.03 -5.12
C VAL A 154 5.81 5.71 -4.97
N CYS A 155 5.86 7.01 -5.25
CA CYS A 155 6.97 7.87 -4.90
C CYS A 155 6.74 8.44 -3.50
N GLN A 156 7.55 8.06 -2.55
CA GLN A 156 7.44 8.50 -1.18
C GLN A 156 8.47 9.60 -0.90
N ILE A 157 8.00 10.72 -0.33
CA ILE A 157 8.82 11.87 0.01
C ILE A 157 8.55 12.22 1.48
N ALA A 158 9.60 12.20 2.30
CA ALA A 158 9.50 12.52 3.71
C ALA A 158 10.43 13.70 4.09
N ALA A 159 9.95 14.52 5.01
CA ALA A 159 10.70 15.60 5.64
C ALA A 159 10.08 15.96 7.00
N HIS A 160 10.87 16.50 7.90
CA HIS A 160 10.38 17.01 9.19
C HIS A 160 9.61 18.33 8.96
N GLU A 161 8.42 18.49 9.53
CA GLU A 161 7.52 19.62 9.27
C GLU A 161 8.04 20.98 9.78
N GLU A 162 8.90 20.98 10.80
CA GLU A 162 9.57 22.20 11.27
C GLU A 162 10.70 22.66 10.34
N ILE A 163 11.23 21.78 9.48
CA ILE A 163 12.29 22.08 8.52
C ILE A 163 11.71 22.38 7.14
N ILE A 164 10.74 21.61 6.72
CA ILE A 164 10.00 21.77 5.46
C ILE A 164 8.50 21.80 5.78
N PRO A 165 7.86 22.96 5.82
CA PRO A 165 6.45 23.10 6.08
C PRO A 165 5.59 22.23 5.13
N VAL A 166 4.46 21.73 5.62
CA VAL A 166 3.58 20.80 4.91
C VAL A 166 3.17 21.35 3.54
N GLU A 167 2.86 22.64 3.45
CA GLU A 167 2.51 23.30 2.19
C GLU A 167 3.64 23.24 1.18
N GLN A 168 4.88 23.42 1.63
CA GLN A 168 6.06 23.32 0.78
C GLN A 168 6.31 21.88 0.33
N LEU A 169 6.10 20.89 1.23
CA LEU A 169 6.17 19.48 0.87
C LEU A 169 5.15 19.13 -0.21
N TYR A 170 3.94 19.65 -0.14
CA TYR A 170 2.91 19.45 -1.18
C TYR A 170 3.32 20.05 -2.54
N GLU A 171 3.99 21.19 -2.57
CA GLU A 171 4.54 21.73 -3.83
C GLU A 171 5.61 20.80 -4.41
N TYR A 172 6.47 20.22 -3.58
CA TYR A 172 7.44 19.22 -4.03
C TYR A 172 6.76 17.94 -4.55
N CYS A 173 5.70 17.49 -3.92
CA CYS A 173 4.90 16.37 -4.42
C CYS A 173 4.27 16.67 -5.80
N LYS A 174 3.80 17.91 -6.04
CA LYS A 174 3.28 18.33 -7.36
C LYS A 174 4.39 18.29 -8.42
N ILE A 175 5.58 18.79 -8.09
CA ILE A 175 6.75 18.73 -8.98
C ILE A 175 7.08 17.27 -9.33
N ALA A 176 7.14 16.39 -8.34
CA ALA A 176 7.37 14.96 -8.59
C ALA A 176 6.27 14.36 -9.47
N ARG A 177 5.00 14.70 -9.23
CA ARG A 177 3.87 14.21 -10.03
C ARG A 177 3.93 14.65 -11.49
N GLU A 178 4.35 15.89 -11.77
CA GLU A 178 4.56 16.38 -13.14
C GLU A 178 5.66 15.61 -13.89
N MET A 179 6.66 15.13 -13.14
CA MET A 179 7.80 14.41 -13.72
C MET A 179 7.56 12.90 -13.87
N LEU A 180 6.69 12.33 -13.02
CA LEU A 180 6.33 10.90 -13.00
C LEU A 180 4.97 10.68 -13.69
N THR A 181 4.83 11.20 -14.90
CA THR A 181 3.69 10.91 -15.78
C THR A 181 4.02 9.66 -16.58
N GLY A 182 3.36 8.56 -16.28
CA GLY A 182 3.39 7.33 -17.06
C GLY A 182 2.37 7.34 -18.16
#